data_8984d3b2200729578ebbf96fa61e0604
#
_entry.id   8984d3b2200729578ebbf96fa61e0604
#
_cell.length_a   1.000
_cell.length_b   1.000
_cell.length_c   1.000
_cell.angle_alpha   90.00
_cell.angle_beta   90.00
_cell.angle_gamma   90.00
#
_symmetry.space_group_name_H-M   'P 1'
#
loop_
_entity.id
_entity.type
_entity.pdbx_description
1 polymer ?
#
loop_
_entity_poly.entity_id
_entity_poly.type
_entity_poly.pdbx_seq_one_letter_code
_entity_poly.pdbx_strand_id
1 'polypeptide(L)'
;MADLTVFTARGLHLRLRGCLILPFVLLTFAACAPIRVWPYINEPAKGAGVPTHANYVVGPKERDDKMFVGLALSGGGSRAANFSSAVMLEMKNRGILPRVDFISSVSGGSLPAAYYALDGYEYFTLGGREKIKFEEAELKDRMGRNFQQRWLLSWFNPLNILRYWFTDFTRSDIMVPVFDDNLFHDATYTNLNPDRPKLLINATDSGKFKRFTFSDESATELQSDLSSFSIARAVNISSAFPGAFQTITVQDYRTPDTYLHLYDGGPADNLGLDTLYEVLLRTVCEGVRSSGESQQSVVQQSLSALGKCGHGRAPQKITEVFKDGCLVISVDAATWGVNRDAHRAHTRRVTDYIIDSNVVNATDVMLLHSRKGMLSVFGIRNDMIDVDRFGKFSFDGDSEQEKSYCYLWHIALRHVPITDKPDDVHNIETSFNIDTDIEKDQQKALFETAIMLVEKGFEQAMSKGEGDGQGKRVKEILSRLASGG
;
A
#
# COMPACT_ATOMS: atom_id res chain seq x y z
N MET A 1 -27.40 -80.49 13.30
CA MET A 1 -27.55 -80.23 14.73
C MET A 1 -26.64 -79.10 15.10
N ALA A 2 -27.21 -77.96 15.47
CA ALA A 2 -26.82 -76.89 16.36
C ALA A 2 -25.33 -76.51 16.33
N ASP A 3 -24.97 -75.30 16.00
CA ASP A 3 -25.21 -74.09 16.75
C ASP A 3 -25.13 -72.85 15.87
N LEU A 4 -26.19 -72.16 15.77
CA LEU A 4 -26.32 -70.79 15.30
C LEU A 4 -26.65 -69.93 16.48
N THR A 5 -26.11 -68.74 16.48
CA THR A 5 -26.48 -67.63 17.37
C THR A 5 -25.69 -67.47 18.63
N VAL A 6 -24.82 -66.45 18.60
CA VAL A 6 -24.65 -65.36 19.60
C VAL A 6 -23.59 -64.39 19.06
N PHE A 7 -23.89 -63.63 18.00
CA PHE A 7 -22.95 -62.56 17.53
C PHE A 7 -23.64 -61.36 16.90
N THR A 8 -24.74 -60.87 17.48
CA THR A 8 -25.43 -59.75 16.82
C THR A 8 -25.91 -58.57 17.68
N ALA A 9 -25.79 -58.62 18.97
CA ALA A 9 -26.40 -57.57 19.80
C ALA A 9 -25.41 -56.46 20.28
N ARG A 10 -24.13 -56.78 20.49
CA ARG A 10 -23.18 -55.78 21.04
C ARG A 10 -22.52 -54.87 20.00
N GLY A 11 -22.38 -55.31 18.75
CA GLY A 11 -21.76 -54.53 17.69
C GLY A 11 -22.68 -53.44 17.11
N LEU A 12 -23.99 -53.63 17.18
CA LEU A 12 -24.98 -52.71 16.63
C LEU A 12 -25.20 -51.50 17.55
N HIS A 13 -25.16 -51.70 18.88
CA HIS A 13 -25.32 -50.61 19.85
C HIS A 13 -24.12 -49.62 19.87
N LEU A 14 -22.89 -50.07 19.57
CA LEU A 14 -21.75 -49.16 19.51
C LEU A 14 -21.75 -48.32 18.21
N ARG A 15 -22.20 -48.91 17.08
CA ARG A 15 -22.30 -48.18 15.80
C ARG A 15 -23.44 -47.16 15.78
N LEU A 16 -24.56 -47.44 16.43
CA LEU A 16 -25.66 -46.47 16.56
C LEU A 16 -25.32 -45.31 17.51
N ARG A 17 -24.56 -45.54 18.57
CA ARG A 17 -24.12 -44.45 19.46
C ARG A 17 -23.10 -43.53 18.81
N GLY A 18 -22.20 -44.04 17.97
CA GLY A 18 -21.25 -43.23 17.18
C GLY A 18 -21.93 -42.40 16.09
N CYS A 19 -22.97 -42.97 15.43
CA CYS A 19 -23.74 -42.25 14.40
C CYS A 19 -24.64 -41.13 14.97
N LEU A 20 -25.03 -41.18 16.24
CA LEU A 20 -25.85 -40.14 16.87
C LEU A 20 -24.99 -39.04 17.51
N ILE A 21 -23.77 -39.33 17.91
CA ILE A 21 -22.83 -38.34 18.49
C ILE A 21 -22.31 -37.41 17.39
N LEU A 22 -21.98 -37.92 16.21
CA LEU A 22 -21.44 -37.10 15.13
C LEU A 22 -22.40 -36.00 14.64
N PRO A 23 -23.71 -36.26 14.36
CA PRO A 23 -24.65 -35.19 14.02
C PRO A 23 -24.95 -34.25 15.21
N PHE A 24 -24.90 -34.75 16.44
CA PHE A 24 -25.09 -33.89 17.63
C PHE A 24 -23.91 -32.95 17.83
N VAL A 25 -22.69 -33.41 17.62
CA VAL A 25 -21.47 -32.56 17.61
C VAL A 25 -21.52 -31.59 16.44
N LEU A 26 -21.90 -32.00 15.25
CA LEU A 26 -22.09 -31.13 14.09
C LEU A 26 -23.23 -30.11 14.28
N LEU A 27 -24.31 -30.47 14.92
CA LEU A 27 -25.42 -29.56 15.26
C LEU A 27 -25.06 -28.56 16.34
N THR A 28 -24.21 -28.93 17.33
CA THR A 28 -23.70 -28.00 18.34
C THR A 28 -22.70 -26.99 17.72
N PHE A 29 -21.90 -27.40 16.74
CA PHE A 29 -21.05 -26.48 16.01
C PHE A 29 -21.82 -25.57 15.04
N ALA A 30 -22.94 -26.03 14.46
CA ALA A 30 -23.79 -25.22 13.61
C ALA A 30 -24.67 -24.21 14.39
N ALA A 31 -24.89 -24.45 15.69
CA ALA A 31 -25.69 -23.57 16.54
C ALA A 31 -24.91 -22.44 17.22
N CYS A 32 -23.58 -22.49 17.20
CA CYS A 32 -22.73 -21.41 17.70
C CYS A 32 -22.50 -20.41 16.56
N ALA A 33 -23.42 -19.46 16.38
CA ALA A 33 -23.09 -18.26 15.61
C ALA A 33 -21.86 -17.62 16.26
N PRO A 34 -20.83 -17.25 15.48
CA PRO A 34 -19.65 -16.60 16.02
C PRO A 34 -20.05 -15.34 16.79
N ILE A 35 -19.46 -15.14 17.95
CA ILE A 35 -19.65 -13.91 18.71
C ILE A 35 -19.09 -12.78 17.87
N ARG A 36 -19.89 -11.75 17.58
CA ARG A 36 -19.44 -10.60 16.81
C ARG A 36 -18.43 -9.78 17.61
N VAL A 37 -17.17 -10.16 17.49
CA VAL A 37 -16.03 -9.49 18.13
C VAL A 37 -14.93 -9.35 17.08
N TRP A 38 -14.64 -8.12 16.71
CA TRP A 38 -13.50 -7.77 15.87
C TRP A 38 -12.34 -7.33 16.76
N PRO A 39 -11.29 -8.14 16.94
CA PRO A 39 -10.25 -7.88 17.94
C PRO A 39 -9.39 -6.64 17.63
N TYR A 40 -9.42 -6.16 16.39
CA TYR A 40 -8.62 -5.02 15.93
C TYR A 40 -9.49 -3.92 15.30
N ILE A 41 -10.72 -3.72 15.76
CA ILE A 41 -11.56 -2.64 15.22
C ILE A 41 -10.98 -1.27 15.60
N ASN A 42 -11.21 -0.26 14.75
CA ASN A 42 -10.86 1.13 15.04
C ASN A 42 -11.66 1.67 16.25
N GLU A 43 -11.12 2.69 16.90
CA GLU A 43 -11.78 3.36 18.01
C GLU A 43 -12.59 4.56 17.53
N PRO A 44 -13.70 4.93 18.23
CA PRO A 44 -14.44 6.15 17.95
C PRO A 44 -13.59 7.38 18.33
N ALA A 45 -13.82 8.49 17.64
CA ALA A 45 -13.20 9.77 17.98
C ALA A 45 -13.58 10.20 19.42
N LYS A 46 -12.58 10.53 20.23
CA LYS A 46 -12.77 10.95 21.64
C LYS A 46 -13.06 12.46 21.69
N GLY A 47 -14.30 12.82 22.06
CA GLY A 47 -14.69 14.20 22.34
C GLY A 47 -15.56 14.86 21.27
N ALA A 48 -16.27 15.94 21.66
CA ALA A 48 -17.17 16.72 20.81
C ALA A 48 -16.45 17.66 19.81
N GLY A 49 -15.17 17.47 19.59
CA GLY A 49 -14.37 18.12 18.58
C GLY A 49 -13.93 17.07 17.59
N VAL A 50 -14.70 16.86 16.53
CA VAL A 50 -14.11 16.37 15.29
C VAL A 50 -12.84 17.20 15.09
N PRO A 51 -11.63 16.59 14.91
CA PRO A 51 -10.46 17.36 14.55
C PRO A 51 -10.83 18.16 13.31
N THR A 52 -11.10 19.44 13.49
CA THR A 52 -11.63 20.35 12.47
C THR A 52 -10.59 20.72 11.44
N HIS A 53 -9.53 19.99 11.33
CA HIS A 53 -8.54 20.18 10.28
C HIS A 53 -7.89 18.83 9.98
N ALA A 54 -8.57 18.06 9.18
CA ALA A 54 -7.87 17.25 8.22
C ALA A 54 -7.05 18.20 7.35
N ASN A 55 -5.91 18.60 7.83
CA ASN A 55 -4.98 19.42 7.07
C ASN A 55 -4.33 18.54 6.01
N TYR A 56 -5.11 18.16 4.99
CA TYR A 56 -4.60 17.91 3.65
C TYR A 56 -4.15 19.22 2.99
N VAL A 57 -4.30 20.32 3.71
CA VAL A 57 -3.59 21.52 3.34
C VAL A 57 -2.14 21.15 3.49
N VAL A 58 -1.53 20.93 2.36
CA VAL A 58 -0.10 20.91 2.23
C VAL A 58 0.42 22.25 2.73
N GLY A 59 0.54 22.35 4.07
CA GLY A 59 1.71 23.02 4.53
C GLY A 59 2.81 21.99 4.26
N PRO A 60 3.75 22.20 3.34
CA PRO A 60 5.01 21.53 3.51
C PRO A 60 5.38 21.71 4.96
N LYS A 61 6.13 20.77 5.57
CA LYS A 61 6.90 21.07 6.77
C LYS A 61 7.32 22.52 6.65
N GLU A 62 7.26 23.30 7.73
CA GLU A 62 7.69 24.71 7.73
C GLU A 62 9.06 24.84 7.04
N ARG A 63 9.04 24.79 5.73
CA ARG A 63 10.17 25.01 4.85
C ARG A 63 9.97 26.37 4.18
N ASP A 64 11.07 27.11 4.03
CA ASP A 64 11.06 28.38 3.33
C ASP A 64 10.72 28.24 1.84
N ASP A 65 10.81 26.99 1.28
CA ASP A 65 10.45 26.71 -0.11
C ASP A 65 8.96 26.40 -0.28
N LYS A 66 8.42 26.85 -1.38
CA LYS A 66 7.06 26.53 -1.85
C LYS A 66 7.11 25.44 -2.91
N MET A 67 7.72 24.29 -2.55
CA MET A 67 7.83 23.13 -3.39
C MET A 67 6.91 22.02 -2.89
N PHE A 68 6.30 21.26 -3.80
CA PHE A 68 5.63 20.02 -3.49
C PHE A 68 6.46 18.82 -3.96
N VAL A 69 6.66 17.85 -3.09
CA VAL A 69 7.30 16.57 -3.43
C VAL A 69 6.45 15.43 -2.88
N GLY A 70 5.79 14.70 -3.78
CA GLY A 70 5.03 13.50 -3.45
C GLY A 70 5.79 12.24 -3.84
N LEU A 71 5.74 11.20 -2.99
CA LEU A 71 6.31 9.87 -3.27
C LEU A 71 5.20 8.82 -3.27
N ALA A 72 5.04 8.12 -4.38
CA ALA A 72 4.10 7.02 -4.55
C ALA A 72 4.84 5.69 -4.61
N LEU A 73 4.46 4.73 -3.77
CA LEU A 73 5.05 3.39 -3.68
C LEU A 73 4.01 2.34 -4.05
N SER A 74 4.27 1.61 -5.13
CA SER A 74 3.35 0.63 -5.68
C SER A 74 3.20 -0.63 -4.83
N GLY A 75 2.09 -1.34 -5.03
CA GLY A 75 1.93 -2.72 -4.61
C GLY A 75 2.87 -3.68 -5.33
N GLY A 76 2.92 -4.92 -4.84
CA GLY A 76 3.74 -6.00 -5.41
C GLY A 76 4.46 -6.86 -4.36
N GLY A 77 3.87 -7.00 -3.17
CA GLY A 77 4.33 -7.88 -2.09
C GLY A 77 5.74 -7.59 -1.62
N SER A 78 6.48 -8.61 -1.22
CA SER A 78 7.85 -8.50 -0.71
C SER A 78 8.83 -7.93 -1.74
N ARG A 79 8.60 -8.19 -3.04
CA ARG A 79 9.40 -7.56 -4.11
C ARG A 79 9.28 -6.04 -4.08
N ALA A 80 8.05 -5.53 -3.96
CA ALA A 80 7.81 -4.09 -3.84
C ALA A 80 8.40 -3.52 -2.55
N ALA A 81 8.31 -4.23 -1.43
CA ALA A 81 8.90 -3.81 -0.17
C ALA A 81 10.43 -3.61 -0.30
N ASN A 82 11.13 -4.58 -0.87
CA ASN A 82 12.58 -4.50 -1.05
C ASN A 82 12.99 -3.44 -2.09
N PHE A 83 12.33 -3.39 -3.25
CA PHE A 83 12.64 -2.43 -4.29
C PHE A 83 12.36 -0.98 -3.84
N SER A 84 11.20 -0.74 -3.24
CA SER A 84 10.85 0.59 -2.71
C SER A 84 11.81 1.03 -1.60
N SER A 85 12.21 0.12 -0.71
CA SER A 85 13.22 0.41 0.32
C SER A 85 14.54 0.87 -0.30
N ALA A 86 15.00 0.18 -1.33
CA ALA A 86 16.26 0.49 -2.00
C ALA A 86 16.19 1.85 -2.73
N VAL A 87 15.09 2.15 -3.44
CA VAL A 87 14.89 3.45 -4.08
C VAL A 87 14.82 4.57 -3.03
N MET A 88 14.07 4.38 -1.95
CA MET A 88 13.98 5.35 -0.86
C MET A 88 15.34 5.59 -0.20
N LEU A 89 16.13 4.53 0.01
CA LEU A 89 17.48 4.66 0.56
C LEU A 89 18.38 5.49 -0.35
N GLU A 90 18.38 5.23 -1.66
CA GLU A 90 19.16 6.00 -2.62
C GLU A 90 18.67 7.46 -2.70
N MET A 91 17.37 7.71 -2.62
CA MET A 91 16.81 9.06 -2.51
C MET A 91 17.25 9.75 -1.21
N LYS A 92 17.37 9.02 -0.09
CA LYS A 92 17.90 9.52 1.17
C LYS A 92 19.37 9.93 1.02
N ASN A 93 20.19 9.09 0.40
CA ASN A 93 21.62 9.36 0.14
C ASN A 93 21.84 10.61 -0.72
N ARG A 94 20.87 10.91 -1.61
CA ARG A 94 20.87 12.12 -2.47
C ARG A 94 20.19 13.34 -1.87
N GLY A 95 19.73 13.26 -0.62
CA GLY A 95 19.04 14.37 0.07
C GLY A 95 17.60 14.62 -0.41
N ILE A 96 17.04 13.77 -1.30
CA ILE A 96 15.70 13.94 -1.85
C ILE A 96 14.63 13.45 -0.86
N LEU A 97 14.83 12.29 -0.22
CA LEU A 97 13.82 11.66 0.65
C LEU A 97 13.41 12.56 1.83
N PRO A 98 14.32 13.31 2.51
CA PRO A 98 13.93 14.22 3.58
C PRO A 98 13.05 15.39 3.12
N ARG A 99 13.02 15.66 1.81
CA ARG A 99 12.25 16.75 1.18
C ARG A 99 10.86 16.33 0.71
N VAL A 100 10.52 15.03 0.83
CA VAL A 100 9.20 14.52 0.50
C VAL A 100 8.17 15.02 1.51
N ASP A 101 7.02 15.50 1.02
CA ASP A 101 5.91 16.00 1.83
C ASP A 101 4.90 14.89 2.17
N PHE A 102 4.61 14.03 1.19
CA PHE A 102 3.66 12.93 1.31
C PHE A 102 4.23 11.63 0.74
N ILE A 103 4.02 10.54 1.44
CA ILE A 103 4.20 9.19 0.91
C ILE A 103 2.84 8.55 0.78
N SER A 104 2.44 8.23 -0.45
CA SER A 104 1.29 7.40 -0.77
C SER A 104 1.76 5.99 -1.06
N SER A 105 1.20 5.00 -0.41
CA SER A 105 1.70 3.62 -0.48
C SER A 105 0.59 2.60 -0.61
N VAL A 106 0.93 1.46 -1.22
CA VAL A 106 0.01 0.38 -1.51
C VAL A 106 0.67 -0.96 -1.20
N SER A 107 -0.03 -1.85 -0.48
CA SER A 107 0.38 -3.23 -0.27
C SER A 107 1.85 -3.33 0.20
N GLY A 108 2.69 -4.11 -0.49
CA GLY A 108 4.11 -4.25 -0.16
C GLY A 108 4.89 -2.94 -0.07
N GLY A 109 4.51 -1.91 -0.85
CA GLY A 109 5.11 -0.57 -0.74
C GLY A 109 4.79 0.14 0.57
N SER A 110 3.73 -0.27 1.28
CA SER A 110 3.37 0.30 2.57
C SER A 110 4.31 -0.11 3.71
N LEU A 111 5.02 -1.23 3.56
CA LEU A 111 5.99 -1.68 4.57
C LEU A 111 7.14 -0.67 4.75
N PRO A 112 7.94 -0.33 3.72
CA PRO A 112 9.01 0.65 3.87
C PRO A 112 8.49 2.08 4.07
N ALA A 113 7.31 2.42 3.53
CA ALA A 113 6.68 3.73 3.76
C ALA A 113 6.41 3.96 5.25
N ALA A 114 5.73 3.02 5.89
CA ALA A 114 5.42 3.08 7.32
C ALA A 114 6.68 2.98 8.19
N TYR A 115 7.63 2.13 7.79
CA TYR A 115 8.91 2.00 8.49
C TYR A 115 9.71 3.31 8.49
N TYR A 116 9.73 4.04 7.35
CA TYR A 116 10.35 5.36 7.28
C TYR A 116 9.60 6.42 8.07
N ALA A 117 8.27 6.39 8.03
CA ALA A 117 7.45 7.32 8.80
C ALA A 117 7.62 7.14 10.32
N LEU A 118 8.05 5.95 10.76
CA LEU A 118 8.40 5.62 12.15
C LEU A 118 9.89 5.78 12.47
N ASP A 119 10.72 6.25 11.54
CA ASP A 119 12.16 6.38 11.77
C ASP A 119 12.43 7.22 13.03
N GLY A 120 13.05 6.60 14.00
CA GLY A 120 13.28 7.20 15.32
C GLY A 120 12.35 6.70 16.42
N TYR A 121 11.29 5.96 16.12
CA TYR A 121 10.40 5.38 17.13
C TYR A 121 11.14 4.39 18.02
N GLU A 122 10.98 4.55 19.34
CA GLU A 122 11.60 3.71 20.37
C GLU A 122 10.60 2.70 20.91
N TYR A 123 11.04 1.45 21.02
CA TYR A 123 10.24 0.34 21.52
C TYR A 123 11.06 -0.54 22.46
N PHE A 124 10.39 -1.41 23.23
CA PHE A 124 11.03 -2.31 24.18
C PHE A 124 11.04 -3.75 23.70
N THR A 125 12.19 -4.39 23.82
CA THR A 125 12.38 -5.83 23.59
C THR A 125 12.89 -6.50 24.88
N LEU A 126 12.99 -7.82 24.88
CA LEU A 126 13.66 -8.55 25.97
C LEU A 126 15.14 -8.14 26.12
N GLY A 127 15.75 -7.59 25.07
CA GLY A 127 17.12 -7.10 25.07
C GLY A 127 17.27 -5.66 25.58
N GLY A 128 16.16 -4.94 25.82
CA GLY A 128 16.15 -3.56 26.25
C GLY A 128 15.40 -2.61 25.30
N ARG A 129 15.76 -1.34 25.34
CA ARG A 129 15.20 -0.30 24.46
C ARG A 129 15.88 -0.34 23.11
N GLU A 130 15.09 -0.46 22.07
CA GLU A 130 15.53 -0.41 20.66
C GLU A 130 14.84 0.76 19.93
N LYS A 131 15.31 1.05 18.74
CA LYS A 131 14.81 2.16 17.94
C LYS A 131 14.74 1.77 16.47
N ILE A 132 13.65 2.10 15.80
CA ILE A 132 13.52 1.96 14.34
C ILE A 132 14.52 2.90 13.66
N LYS A 133 15.32 2.36 12.73
CA LYS A 133 16.29 3.10 11.93
C LYS A 133 16.11 2.80 10.46
N PHE A 134 15.96 3.85 9.66
CA PHE A 134 15.88 3.71 8.22
C PHE A 134 17.30 3.65 7.63
N GLU A 135 17.96 2.51 7.76
CA GLU A 135 19.33 2.22 7.32
C GLU A 135 19.39 0.95 6.48
N GLU A 136 20.38 0.84 5.58
CA GLU A 136 20.48 -0.22 4.58
C GLU A 136 20.47 -1.63 5.19
N ALA A 137 21.31 -1.86 6.19
CA ALA A 137 21.42 -3.18 6.83
C ALA A 137 20.10 -3.62 7.47
N GLU A 138 19.42 -2.70 8.14
CA GLU A 138 18.14 -2.95 8.79
C GLU A 138 17.02 -3.18 7.75
N LEU A 139 16.97 -2.37 6.71
CA LEU A 139 15.99 -2.54 5.63
C LEU A 139 16.14 -3.88 4.91
N LYS A 140 17.38 -4.31 4.61
CA LYS A 140 17.64 -5.62 4.01
C LYS A 140 17.16 -6.76 4.90
N ASP A 141 17.44 -6.71 6.21
CA ASP A 141 16.97 -7.71 7.16
C ASP A 141 15.44 -7.69 7.28
N ARG A 142 14.85 -6.53 7.56
CA ARG A 142 13.43 -6.41 7.87
C ARG A 142 12.54 -6.70 6.67
N MET A 143 12.83 -6.14 5.49
CA MET A 143 12.02 -6.31 4.28
C MET A 143 12.27 -7.65 3.57
N GLY A 144 13.38 -8.32 3.89
CA GLY A 144 13.69 -9.65 3.39
C GLY A 144 13.05 -10.81 4.18
N ARG A 145 12.40 -10.54 5.32
CA ARG A 145 11.82 -11.58 6.17
C ARG A 145 10.68 -12.32 5.50
N ASN A 146 10.58 -13.62 5.79
CA ASN A 146 9.50 -14.47 5.30
C ASN A 146 8.21 -14.27 6.12
N PHE A 147 7.46 -13.24 5.80
CA PHE A 147 6.18 -12.93 6.46
C PHE A 147 5.11 -13.99 6.19
N GLN A 148 5.12 -14.62 5.01
CA GLN A 148 4.16 -15.67 4.68
C GLN A 148 4.33 -16.91 5.56
N GLN A 149 5.57 -17.37 5.74
CA GLN A 149 5.84 -18.51 6.62
C GLN A 149 5.45 -18.19 8.06
N ARG A 150 5.78 -16.98 8.55
CA ARG A 150 5.42 -16.55 9.90
C ARG A 150 3.91 -16.50 10.09
N TRP A 151 3.18 -15.99 9.11
CA TRP A 151 1.72 -15.98 9.09
C TRP A 151 1.15 -17.42 9.09
N LEU A 152 1.68 -18.31 8.24
CA LEU A 152 1.25 -19.69 8.16
C LEU A 152 1.49 -20.44 9.48
N LEU A 153 2.67 -20.25 10.11
CA LEU A 153 2.97 -20.83 11.42
C LEU A 153 2.05 -20.29 12.52
N SER A 154 1.69 -19.01 12.45
CA SER A 154 0.76 -18.38 13.40
C SER A 154 -0.65 -18.97 13.34
N TRP A 155 -1.05 -19.62 12.24
CA TRP A 155 -2.32 -20.35 12.15
C TRP A 155 -2.40 -21.53 13.11
N PHE A 156 -1.28 -22.20 13.38
CA PHE A 156 -1.20 -23.35 14.28
C PHE A 156 -1.19 -22.93 15.76
N ASN A 157 -1.21 -21.64 16.07
CA ASN A 157 -1.37 -21.17 17.43
C ASN A 157 -2.79 -21.51 17.94
N PRO A 158 -2.94 -22.29 19.06
CA PRO A 158 -4.25 -22.71 19.55
C PRO A 158 -5.19 -21.54 19.85
N LEU A 159 -4.66 -20.39 20.31
CA LEU A 159 -5.47 -19.19 20.56
C LEU A 159 -6.03 -18.60 19.26
N ASN A 160 -5.28 -18.60 18.17
CA ASN A 160 -5.76 -18.13 16.88
C ASN A 160 -6.81 -19.08 16.29
N ILE A 161 -6.65 -20.40 16.49
CA ILE A 161 -7.66 -21.40 16.11
C ILE A 161 -8.97 -21.13 16.85
N LEU A 162 -8.91 -20.93 18.18
CA LEU A 162 -10.10 -20.63 18.98
C LEU A 162 -10.76 -19.31 18.54
N ARG A 163 -9.97 -18.23 18.34
CA ARG A 163 -10.48 -16.94 17.85
C ARG A 163 -11.16 -17.10 16.50
N TYR A 164 -10.55 -17.80 15.57
CA TYR A 164 -11.09 -18.03 14.23
C TYR A 164 -12.44 -18.76 14.25
N TRP A 165 -12.63 -19.72 15.17
CA TRP A 165 -13.88 -20.50 15.24
C TRP A 165 -15.00 -19.82 16.02
N PHE A 166 -14.69 -18.94 16.96
CA PHE A 166 -15.67 -18.40 17.90
C PHE A 166 -15.89 -16.88 17.81
N THR A 167 -15.11 -16.17 16.99
CA THR A 167 -15.24 -14.72 16.80
C THR A 167 -15.17 -14.36 15.32
N ASP A 168 -15.32 -13.07 14.99
CA ASP A 168 -15.13 -12.54 13.64
C ASP A 168 -13.65 -12.35 13.27
N PHE A 169 -12.73 -12.94 14.03
CA PHE A 169 -11.30 -12.99 13.74
C PHE A 169 -11.05 -13.78 12.46
N THR A 170 -10.36 -13.18 11.52
CA THR A 170 -10.10 -13.75 10.21
C THR A 170 -8.64 -14.15 10.04
N ARG A 171 -8.33 -14.90 8.98
CA ARG A 171 -6.95 -15.19 8.60
C ARG A 171 -6.14 -13.93 8.28
N SER A 172 -6.81 -12.85 7.87
CA SER A 172 -6.16 -11.56 7.66
C SER A 172 -5.68 -10.94 8.97
N ASP A 173 -6.46 -11.08 10.06
CA ASP A 173 -6.09 -10.55 11.37
C ASP A 173 -4.87 -11.25 11.97
N ILE A 174 -4.56 -12.48 11.54
CA ILE A 174 -3.34 -13.21 11.96
C ILE A 174 -2.06 -12.51 11.45
N MET A 175 -2.13 -11.77 10.34
CA MET A 175 -0.97 -11.06 9.79
C MET A 175 -0.62 -9.80 10.60
N VAL A 176 -1.57 -9.20 11.30
CA VAL A 176 -1.33 -7.98 12.10
C VAL A 176 -0.18 -8.16 13.10
N PRO A 177 -0.22 -9.15 14.03
CA PRO A 177 0.90 -9.39 14.93
C PRO A 177 2.18 -9.80 14.21
N VAL A 178 2.10 -10.45 13.03
CA VAL A 178 3.31 -10.77 12.26
C VAL A 178 4.03 -9.51 11.79
N PHE A 179 3.31 -8.52 11.27
CA PHE A 179 3.92 -7.24 10.90
C PHE A 179 4.35 -6.45 12.14
N ASP A 180 3.56 -6.49 13.20
CA ASP A 180 3.82 -5.74 14.41
C ASP A 180 5.09 -6.20 15.11
N ASP A 181 5.19 -7.49 15.41
CA ASP A 181 6.37 -8.10 16.08
C ASP A 181 7.68 -7.93 15.27
N ASN A 182 7.58 -7.81 13.95
CA ASN A 182 8.75 -7.78 13.09
C ASN A 182 9.15 -6.38 12.61
N LEU A 183 8.19 -5.43 12.56
CA LEU A 183 8.41 -4.13 11.90
C LEU A 183 7.96 -2.94 12.76
N PHE A 184 6.78 -2.99 13.39
CA PHE A 184 6.13 -1.78 13.88
C PHE A 184 6.02 -1.66 15.39
N HIS A 185 6.13 -2.78 16.15
CA HIS A 185 6.28 -2.82 17.60
C HIS A 185 5.23 -2.00 18.36
N ASP A 186 3.94 -2.32 18.16
CA ASP A 186 2.76 -1.66 18.73
C ASP A 186 2.60 -0.17 18.33
N ALA A 187 3.31 0.26 17.29
CA ALA A 187 3.21 1.64 16.84
C ALA A 187 1.82 1.96 16.26
N THR A 188 1.33 3.14 16.60
CA THR A 188 0.11 3.75 16.09
C THR A 188 0.42 5.02 15.31
N TYR A 189 -0.59 5.64 14.69
CA TYR A 189 -0.40 6.90 13.98
C TYR A 189 0.13 8.04 14.88
N THR A 190 -0.10 7.98 16.21
CA THR A 190 0.50 8.94 17.17
C THR A 190 2.03 8.84 17.21
N ASN A 191 2.60 7.69 16.90
CA ASN A 191 4.03 7.43 16.98
C ASN A 191 4.80 7.83 15.71
N LEU A 192 4.09 8.27 14.67
CA LEU A 192 4.72 8.74 13.43
C LEU A 192 5.63 9.94 13.73
N ASN A 193 6.82 9.91 13.15
CA ASN A 193 7.79 10.97 13.32
C ASN A 193 7.33 12.24 12.57
N PRO A 194 7.10 13.38 13.26
CA PRO A 194 6.62 14.61 12.63
C PRO A 194 7.61 15.20 11.62
N ASP A 195 8.89 14.82 11.70
CA ASP A 195 9.91 15.23 10.75
C ASP A 195 9.93 14.36 9.48
N ARG A 196 9.07 13.37 9.37
CA ARG A 196 8.94 12.52 8.20
C ARG A 196 7.70 12.94 7.38
N PRO A 197 7.65 12.53 6.10
CA PRO A 197 6.47 12.78 5.24
C PRO A 197 5.18 12.30 5.87
N LYS A 198 4.07 12.95 5.53
CA LYS A 198 2.73 12.41 5.87
C LYS A 198 2.53 11.07 5.18
N LEU A 199 2.17 10.06 5.97
CA LEU A 199 1.95 8.68 5.51
C LEU A 199 0.48 8.50 5.10
N LEU A 200 0.28 8.13 3.83
CA LEU A 200 -1.02 7.80 3.23
C LEU A 200 -1.00 6.33 2.80
N ILE A 201 -1.65 5.47 3.56
CA ILE A 201 -1.76 4.04 3.24
C ILE A 201 -3.09 3.81 2.54
N ASN A 202 -3.05 3.20 1.35
CA ASN A 202 -4.23 3.00 0.52
C ASN A 202 -4.77 1.58 0.63
N ALA A 203 -6.09 1.48 0.66
CA ALA A 203 -6.87 0.26 0.65
C ALA A 203 -8.02 0.38 -0.35
N THR A 204 -8.74 -0.70 -0.61
CA THR A 204 -9.97 -0.72 -1.40
C THR A 204 -11.17 -1.00 -0.50
N ASP A 205 -12.20 -0.17 -0.58
CA ASP A 205 -13.51 -0.40 0.05
C ASP A 205 -14.33 -1.34 -0.85
N SER A 206 -14.59 -2.55 -0.37
CA SER A 206 -15.34 -3.58 -1.12
C SER A 206 -16.81 -3.22 -1.34
N GLY A 207 -17.39 -2.40 -0.47
CA GLY A 207 -18.79 -1.99 -0.56
C GLY A 207 -19.01 -0.86 -1.57
N LYS A 208 -18.06 0.05 -1.68
CA LYS A 208 -18.16 1.22 -2.57
C LYS A 208 -17.31 1.08 -3.84
N PHE A 209 -16.52 0.01 -3.96
CA PHE A 209 -15.60 -0.25 -5.08
C PHE A 209 -14.68 0.94 -5.39
N LYS A 210 -14.17 1.60 -4.34
CA LYS A 210 -13.32 2.77 -4.46
C LYS A 210 -12.14 2.69 -3.52
N ARG A 211 -11.13 3.53 -3.77
CA ARG A 211 -10.00 3.72 -2.86
C ARG A 211 -10.49 4.22 -1.50
N PHE A 212 -9.88 3.68 -0.45
CA PHE A 212 -9.91 4.18 0.91
C PHE A 212 -8.47 4.52 1.31
N THR A 213 -8.23 5.69 1.83
CA THR A 213 -6.89 6.11 2.28
C THR A 213 -6.93 6.34 3.79
N PHE A 214 -6.02 5.72 4.54
CA PHE A 214 -5.83 6.00 5.96
C PHE A 214 -5.25 7.40 6.12
N SER A 215 -6.06 8.31 6.58
CA SER A 215 -5.78 9.73 6.66
C SER A 215 -6.70 10.40 7.69
N ASP A 216 -6.33 11.58 8.15
CA ASP A 216 -7.16 12.37 9.07
C ASP A 216 -8.58 12.65 8.50
N GLU A 217 -8.68 12.79 7.17
CA GLU A 217 -9.97 13.04 6.54
C GLU A 217 -10.87 11.81 6.59
N SER A 218 -10.39 10.65 6.17
CA SER A 218 -11.19 9.42 6.24
C SER A 218 -11.54 9.06 7.68
N ALA A 219 -10.66 9.31 8.63
CA ALA A 219 -10.95 9.16 10.05
C ALA A 219 -12.06 10.12 10.50
N THR A 220 -12.00 11.38 10.07
CA THR A 220 -13.05 12.37 10.33
C THR A 220 -14.38 11.97 9.70
N GLU A 221 -14.36 11.49 8.44
CA GLU A 221 -15.56 10.96 7.78
C GLU A 221 -16.19 9.79 8.53
N LEU A 222 -15.39 8.93 9.12
CA LEU A 222 -15.86 7.77 9.89
C LEU A 222 -16.16 8.10 11.36
N GLN A 223 -15.91 9.30 11.82
CA GLN A 223 -15.89 9.68 13.24
C GLN A 223 -15.01 8.71 14.07
N SER A 224 -13.88 8.33 13.52
CA SER A 224 -12.90 7.40 14.08
C SER A 224 -11.67 8.15 14.55
N ASP A 225 -10.97 7.59 15.54
CA ASP A 225 -9.67 8.08 16.00
C ASP A 225 -8.54 7.42 15.20
N LEU A 226 -7.95 8.18 14.27
CA LEU A 226 -6.79 7.69 13.52
C LEU A 226 -5.55 7.61 14.43
N SER A 227 -5.44 8.47 15.42
CA SER A 227 -4.23 8.56 16.25
C SER A 227 -3.93 7.26 17.00
N SER A 228 -4.97 6.57 17.46
CA SER A 228 -4.88 5.26 18.13
C SER A 228 -4.82 4.07 17.17
N PHE A 229 -5.00 4.30 15.85
CA PHE A 229 -5.05 3.20 14.88
C PHE A 229 -3.66 2.59 14.67
N SER A 230 -3.56 1.25 14.74
CA SER A 230 -2.30 0.52 14.58
C SER A 230 -1.75 0.65 13.15
N ILE A 231 -0.46 0.97 13.04
CA ILE A 231 0.27 1.00 11.77
C ILE A 231 0.32 -0.41 11.14
N ALA A 232 0.61 -1.43 11.94
CA ALA A 232 0.61 -2.82 11.47
C ALA A 232 -0.73 -3.20 10.84
N ARG A 233 -1.84 -2.76 11.43
CA ARG A 233 -3.17 -3.02 10.91
C ARG A 233 -3.44 -2.26 9.60
N ALA A 234 -3.09 -0.99 9.51
CA ALA A 234 -3.27 -0.21 8.28
C ALA A 234 -2.49 -0.82 7.12
N VAL A 235 -1.23 -1.21 7.36
CA VAL A 235 -0.38 -1.91 6.38
C VAL A 235 -0.96 -3.27 6.01
N ASN A 236 -1.45 -4.02 6.99
CA ASN A 236 -2.09 -5.32 6.73
C ASN A 236 -3.35 -5.18 5.87
N ILE A 237 -4.20 -4.20 6.13
CA ILE A 237 -5.38 -3.91 5.30
C ILE A 237 -4.96 -3.60 3.87
N SER A 238 -3.96 -2.73 3.71
CA SER A 238 -3.39 -2.38 2.40
C SER A 238 -2.78 -3.56 1.65
N SER A 239 -2.38 -4.62 2.37
CA SER A 239 -1.72 -5.82 1.83
C SER A 239 -2.64 -7.06 1.81
N ALA A 240 -3.92 -6.91 2.16
CA ALA A 240 -4.88 -8.02 2.21
C ALA A 240 -5.34 -8.41 0.80
N PHE A 241 -4.46 -9.07 0.02
CA PHE A 241 -4.71 -9.43 -1.37
C PHE A 241 -5.89 -10.39 -1.51
N PRO A 242 -6.86 -10.11 -2.41
CA PRO A 242 -8.01 -10.95 -2.65
C PRO A 242 -7.63 -12.39 -3.03
N GLY A 243 -8.33 -13.37 -2.47
CA GLY A 243 -8.04 -14.79 -2.65
C GLY A 243 -7.12 -15.38 -1.58
N ALA A 244 -6.07 -14.66 -1.15
CA ALA A 244 -5.22 -15.08 -0.03
C ALA A 244 -5.80 -14.64 1.32
N PHE A 245 -6.29 -13.40 1.38
CA PHE A 245 -6.82 -12.78 2.58
C PHE A 245 -8.31 -12.46 2.47
N GLN A 246 -8.97 -12.36 3.61
CA GLN A 246 -10.33 -11.87 3.74
C GLN A 246 -10.33 -10.37 3.93
N THR A 247 -11.46 -9.71 3.65
CA THR A 247 -11.64 -8.29 3.97
C THR A 247 -11.51 -8.04 5.46
N ILE A 248 -10.96 -6.90 5.82
CA ILE A 248 -10.80 -6.48 7.22
C ILE A 248 -11.83 -5.39 7.52
N THR A 249 -12.49 -5.54 8.67
CA THR A 249 -13.59 -4.68 9.07
C THR A 249 -13.11 -3.42 9.78
N VAL A 250 -13.65 -2.27 9.37
CA VAL A 250 -13.51 -0.96 10.02
C VAL A 250 -14.91 -0.42 10.30
N GLN A 251 -15.15 0.13 11.47
CA GLN A 251 -16.45 0.66 11.85
C GLN A 251 -16.63 2.12 11.40
N ASP A 252 -17.81 2.43 10.85
CA ASP A 252 -18.27 3.79 10.59
C ASP A 252 -19.14 4.27 11.76
N TYR A 253 -18.58 5.11 12.62
CA TYR A 253 -19.26 5.58 13.84
C TYR A 253 -20.34 6.64 13.59
N ARG A 254 -20.52 7.11 12.35
CA ARG A 254 -21.61 8.03 12.00
C ARG A 254 -22.98 7.39 12.12
N THR A 255 -23.03 6.10 11.85
CA THR A 255 -24.27 5.33 11.84
C THR A 255 -24.08 4.06 12.63
N PRO A 256 -24.96 3.73 13.60
CA PRO A 256 -24.89 2.47 14.33
C PRO A 256 -24.83 1.26 13.41
N ASP A 257 -24.06 0.25 13.79
CA ASP A 257 -23.92 -1.02 13.08
C ASP A 257 -23.51 -0.91 11.61
N THR A 258 -22.82 0.17 11.24
CA THR A 258 -22.30 0.38 9.88
C THR A 258 -20.79 0.11 9.83
N TYR A 259 -20.39 -0.70 8.86
CA TYR A 259 -19.01 -1.17 8.73
C TYR A 259 -18.53 -1.02 7.28
N LEU A 260 -17.24 -0.75 7.12
CA LEU A 260 -16.52 -0.87 5.87
C LEU A 260 -15.73 -2.17 5.87
N HIS A 261 -15.67 -2.83 4.73
CA HIS A 261 -14.88 -4.03 4.51
C HIS A 261 -13.77 -3.70 3.52
N LEU A 262 -12.56 -3.54 4.06
CA LEU A 262 -11.39 -3.09 3.33
C LEU A 262 -10.48 -4.28 2.96
N TYR A 263 -9.79 -4.15 1.85
CA TYR A 263 -8.79 -5.10 1.37
C TYR A 263 -7.68 -4.39 0.60
N ASP A 264 -6.75 -5.11 -0.01
CA ASP A 264 -5.58 -4.60 -0.70
C ASP A 264 -5.88 -3.36 -1.55
N GLY A 265 -4.99 -2.37 -1.48
CA GLY A 265 -5.16 -1.11 -2.20
C GLY A 265 -4.95 -1.21 -3.71
N GLY A 266 -4.28 -2.27 -4.18
CA GLY A 266 -3.94 -2.45 -5.60
C GLY A 266 -5.11 -2.36 -6.56
N PRO A 267 -6.26 -3.03 -6.33
CA PRO A 267 -7.41 -2.95 -7.21
C PRO A 267 -7.94 -1.54 -7.44
N ALA A 268 -7.86 -0.64 -6.45
CA ALA A 268 -8.31 0.74 -6.59
C ALA A 268 -7.22 1.68 -7.13
N ASP A 269 -5.98 1.57 -6.62
CA ASP A 269 -4.84 2.42 -7.01
C ASP A 269 -3.51 1.71 -6.75
N ASN A 270 -3.08 0.83 -7.63
CA ASN A 270 -1.85 0.03 -7.42
C ASN A 270 -0.57 0.84 -7.37
N LEU A 271 -0.53 2.03 -7.96
CA LEU A 271 0.63 2.90 -7.96
C LEU A 271 0.67 3.87 -6.76
N GLY A 272 -0.46 4.10 -6.09
CA GLY A 272 -0.59 5.16 -5.08
C GLY A 272 -0.60 6.57 -5.67
N LEU A 273 -0.68 6.70 -6.99
CA LEU A 273 -0.65 7.98 -7.70
C LEU A 273 -1.97 8.73 -7.64
N ASP A 274 -3.09 8.02 -7.65
CA ASP A 274 -4.42 8.64 -7.58
C ASP A 274 -4.61 9.41 -6.27
N THR A 275 -4.07 8.90 -5.17
CA THR A 275 -4.06 9.59 -3.88
C THR A 275 -3.28 10.90 -3.94
N LEU A 276 -2.08 10.90 -4.53
CA LEU A 276 -1.28 12.13 -4.66
C LEU A 276 -1.92 13.13 -5.62
N TYR A 277 -2.56 12.64 -6.70
CA TYR A 277 -3.33 13.49 -7.60
C TYR A 277 -4.46 14.20 -6.87
N GLU A 278 -5.19 13.48 -6.02
CA GLU A 278 -6.27 14.05 -5.20
C GLU A 278 -5.74 15.08 -4.18
N VAL A 279 -4.62 14.79 -3.50
CA VAL A 279 -3.96 15.74 -2.59
C VAL A 279 -3.61 17.04 -3.31
N LEU A 280 -2.98 16.93 -4.48
CA LEU A 280 -2.61 18.09 -5.30
C LEU A 280 -3.84 18.88 -5.77
N LEU A 281 -4.85 18.20 -6.31
CA LEU A 281 -6.08 18.83 -6.78
C LEU A 281 -6.76 19.61 -5.66
N ARG A 282 -6.86 19.03 -4.48
CA ARG A 282 -7.43 19.71 -3.31
C ARG A 282 -6.64 20.96 -2.95
N THR A 283 -5.32 20.87 -2.92
CA THR A 283 -4.47 22.00 -2.57
C THR A 283 -4.66 23.17 -3.53
N VAL A 284 -4.69 22.92 -4.84
CA VAL A 284 -4.92 23.98 -5.84
C VAL A 284 -6.36 24.51 -5.85
N CYS A 285 -7.31 23.75 -5.27
CA CYS A 285 -8.70 24.17 -5.14
C CYS A 285 -8.99 24.93 -3.84
N GLU A 286 -8.23 24.74 -2.78
CA GLU A 286 -8.49 25.36 -1.46
C GLU A 286 -8.31 26.88 -1.46
N GLY A 287 -7.35 27.41 -2.19
CA GLY A 287 -7.15 28.85 -2.35
C GLY A 287 -8.34 29.58 -3.01
N VAL A 288 -9.31 28.83 -3.56
CA VAL A 288 -10.53 29.37 -4.21
C VAL A 288 -11.73 29.37 -3.26
N ARG A 289 -11.60 28.81 -2.03
CA ARG A 289 -12.70 28.81 -1.05
C ARG A 289 -12.91 30.19 -0.44
N SER A 290 -14.08 30.74 -0.63
CA SER A 290 -14.59 31.80 0.24
C SER A 290 -14.98 31.19 1.59
N SER A 291 -14.59 31.87 2.67
CA SER A 291 -14.89 31.53 4.07
C SER A 291 -16.40 31.30 4.24
N GLY A 292 -16.85 30.05 4.34
CA GLY A 292 -18.23 29.75 4.68
C GLY A 292 -18.89 28.50 4.10
N GLU A 293 -18.26 27.77 3.18
CA GLU A 293 -18.87 26.59 2.56
C GLU A 293 -18.36 25.26 3.18
N SER A 294 -19.32 24.38 3.51
CA SER A 294 -19.04 23.11 4.20
C SER A 294 -18.29 22.09 3.34
N GLN A 295 -17.41 21.34 3.97
CA GLN A 295 -16.51 20.32 3.42
C GLN A 295 -17.17 19.17 2.62
N GLN A 296 -18.49 19.01 2.68
CA GLN A 296 -19.18 17.82 2.17
C GLN A 296 -19.24 17.68 0.64
N SER A 297 -18.98 18.72 -0.14
CA SER A 297 -19.22 18.71 -1.59
C SER A 297 -18.03 18.26 -2.45
N VAL A 298 -16.82 18.25 -1.92
CA VAL A 298 -15.59 17.97 -2.72
C VAL A 298 -15.27 16.47 -2.80
N VAL A 299 -15.61 15.71 -1.77
CA VAL A 299 -15.29 14.28 -1.67
C VAL A 299 -16.08 13.41 -2.65
N GLN A 300 -17.23 13.86 -3.09
CA GLN A 300 -18.16 13.08 -3.92
C GLN A 300 -17.97 13.28 -5.43
N GLN A 301 -17.07 14.18 -5.85
CA GLN A 301 -16.77 14.47 -7.25
C GLN A 301 -15.42 13.90 -7.72
N SER A 302 -15.04 12.76 -7.17
CA SER A 302 -13.88 12.01 -7.62
C SER A 302 -13.94 11.71 -9.13
N LEU A 303 -12.81 11.93 -9.82
CA LEU A 303 -12.47 11.48 -11.18
C LEU A 303 -13.43 11.82 -12.33
N SER A 304 -14.71 12.02 -12.13
CA SER A 304 -15.67 12.33 -13.21
C SER A 304 -15.67 13.79 -13.65
N ALA A 305 -15.02 14.68 -12.90
CA ALA A 305 -14.81 16.08 -13.27
C ALA A 305 -13.32 16.42 -13.22
N LEU A 306 -12.53 15.73 -14.02
CA LEU A 306 -11.11 15.98 -14.23
C LEU A 306 -10.84 17.49 -14.40
N GLY A 307 -10.17 18.08 -13.39
CA GLY A 307 -9.65 19.43 -13.46
C GLY A 307 -10.60 20.57 -13.04
N LYS A 308 -11.69 20.30 -12.29
CA LYS A 308 -12.55 21.37 -11.76
C LYS A 308 -12.71 21.30 -10.23
N CYS A 309 -12.53 22.43 -9.59
CA CYS A 309 -12.90 22.60 -8.18
C CYS A 309 -14.43 22.56 -7.99
N GLY A 310 -14.89 22.38 -6.73
CA GLY A 310 -16.30 22.42 -6.40
C GLY A 310 -17.00 23.64 -7.02
N HIS A 311 -18.25 23.48 -7.48
CA HIS A 311 -19.05 24.48 -8.21
C HIS A 311 -18.49 24.92 -9.58
N GLY A 312 -17.63 24.09 -10.23
CA GLY A 312 -17.12 24.36 -11.59
C GLY A 312 -16.09 25.46 -11.68
N ARG A 313 -15.55 25.91 -10.55
CA ARG A 313 -14.44 26.89 -10.52
C ARG A 313 -13.17 26.29 -11.08
N ALA A 314 -12.34 27.12 -11.69
CA ALA A 314 -11.02 26.72 -12.13
C ALA A 314 -10.07 26.56 -10.93
N PRO A 315 -9.19 25.54 -10.93
CA PRO A 315 -8.14 25.42 -9.92
C PRO A 315 -7.14 26.58 -10.04
N GLN A 316 -6.44 26.88 -8.95
CA GLN A 316 -5.28 27.78 -9.03
C GLN A 316 -4.18 27.15 -9.87
N LYS A 317 -3.35 27.99 -10.50
CA LYS A 317 -2.19 27.50 -11.24
C LYS A 317 -1.20 26.82 -10.28
N ILE A 318 -0.72 25.65 -10.64
CA ILE A 318 0.28 24.91 -9.85
C ILE A 318 1.49 25.77 -9.53
N THR A 319 1.95 26.58 -10.51
CA THR A 319 3.08 27.49 -10.34
C THR A 319 2.82 28.68 -9.42
N GLU A 320 1.57 29.02 -9.14
CA GLU A 320 1.20 30.02 -8.15
C GLU A 320 1.21 29.48 -6.74
N VAL A 321 0.76 28.23 -6.60
CA VAL A 321 0.71 27.51 -5.32
C VAL A 321 2.12 27.01 -4.96
N PHE A 322 2.79 26.34 -5.90
CA PHE A 322 4.11 25.73 -5.73
C PHE A 322 5.15 26.48 -6.59
N LYS A 323 5.54 27.68 -6.17
CA LYS A 323 6.45 28.57 -6.91
C LYS A 323 7.80 27.96 -7.22
N ASP A 324 8.30 27.14 -6.30
CA ASP A 324 9.63 26.53 -6.40
C ASP A 324 9.62 25.19 -7.13
N GLY A 325 8.45 24.59 -7.31
CA GLY A 325 8.29 23.40 -8.13
C GLY A 325 7.25 22.41 -7.61
N CYS A 326 6.83 21.49 -8.48
CA CYS A 326 5.95 20.39 -8.15
C CYS A 326 6.49 19.10 -8.78
N LEU A 327 6.81 18.11 -7.96
CA LEU A 327 7.34 16.81 -8.37
C LEU A 327 6.59 15.69 -7.68
N VAL A 328 6.11 14.75 -8.46
CA VAL A 328 5.63 13.44 -7.99
C VAL A 328 6.64 12.38 -8.40
N ILE A 329 7.06 11.54 -7.48
CA ILE A 329 7.96 10.43 -7.73
C ILE A 329 7.15 9.14 -7.58
N SER A 330 7.15 8.28 -8.60
CA SER A 330 6.47 6.99 -8.60
C SER A 330 7.50 5.87 -8.61
N VAL A 331 7.45 5.00 -7.62
CA VAL A 331 8.27 3.79 -7.53
C VAL A 331 7.38 2.60 -7.82
N ASP A 332 7.63 1.91 -8.93
CA ASP A 332 6.80 0.86 -9.45
C ASP A 332 7.56 -0.47 -9.54
N ALA A 333 7.16 -1.41 -8.70
CA ALA A 333 7.73 -2.75 -8.63
C ALA A 333 7.13 -3.74 -9.64
N ALA A 334 6.29 -3.29 -10.59
CA ALA A 334 5.77 -4.16 -11.63
C ALA A 334 6.88 -4.63 -12.56
N THR A 335 6.89 -5.93 -12.87
CA THR A 335 7.80 -6.55 -13.82
C THR A 335 7.10 -6.82 -15.14
N TRP A 336 7.84 -7.23 -16.16
CA TRP A 336 7.28 -7.60 -17.46
C TRP A 336 6.46 -8.90 -17.42
N GLY A 337 6.46 -9.61 -16.29
CA GLY A 337 5.77 -10.89 -16.17
C GLY A 337 6.24 -11.84 -17.27
N VAL A 338 7.51 -12.22 -17.23
CA VAL A 338 8.00 -13.29 -18.09
C VAL A 338 7.39 -14.58 -17.59
N ASN A 339 6.15 -14.83 -18.00
CA ASN A 339 5.48 -16.09 -17.70
C ASN A 339 6.14 -17.18 -18.55
N ARG A 340 7.34 -17.62 -18.11
CA ARG A 340 8.08 -18.74 -18.73
C ARG A 340 7.24 -20.02 -18.73
N ASP A 341 6.24 -20.10 -17.87
CA ASP A 341 5.32 -21.23 -17.76
C ASP A 341 4.04 -21.07 -18.61
N ALA A 342 3.81 -19.91 -19.26
CA ALA A 342 2.63 -19.71 -20.09
C ALA A 342 2.45 -20.74 -21.21
N HIS A 343 3.53 -21.39 -21.62
CA HIS A 343 3.53 -22.42 -22.65
C HIS A 343 3.64 -23.85 -22.08
N ARG A 344 3.72 -24.01 -20.75
CA ARG A 344 3.75 -25.32 -20.11
C ARG A 344 2.34 -25.73 -19.70
N ALA A 345 2.06 -27.01 -19.84
CA ALA A 345 0.79 -27.57 -19.33
C ALA A 345 0.68 -27.31 -17.82
N HIS A 346 -0.46 -26.75 -17.41
CA HIS A 346 -0.72 -26.41 -16.02
C HIS A 346 -0.77 -27.69 -15.18
N THR A 347 0.23 -27.94 -14.35
CA THR A 347 0.18 -28.98 -13.31
C THR A 347 -0.31 -28.35 -12.02
N ARG A 348 -1.41 -28.88 -11.49
CA ARG A 348 -2.01 -28.42 -10.23
C ARG A 348 -1.00 -28.52 -9.10
N ARG A 349 -0.72 -27.40 -8.41
CA ARG A 349 0.12 -27.36 -7.22
C ARG A 349 -0.75 -27.43 -5.97
N VAL A 350 -0.17 -27.80 -4.82
CA VAL A 350 -0.89 -27.80 -3.52
C VAL A 350 -1.44 -26.43 -3.18
N THR A 351 -0.77 -25.36 -3.59
CA THR A 351 -1.20 -23.97 -3.44
C THR A 351 -2.50 -23.66 -4.19
N ASP A 352 -2.79 -24.35 -5.31
CA ASP A 352 -4.01 -24.11 -6.10
C ASP A 352 -5.29 -24.59 -5.40
N TYR A 353 -5.14 -25.37 -4.32
CA TYR A 353 -6.27 -25.73 -3.44
C TYR A 353 -6.61 -24.65 -2.39
N ILE A 354 -5.69 -23.71 -2.18
CA ILE A 354 -5.83 -22.64 -1.17
C ILE A 354 -6.11 -21.30 -1.87
N ILE A 355 -5.48 -21.07 -3.02
CA ILE A 355 -5.57 -19.82 -3.79
C ILE A 355 -5.92 -20.19 -5.22
N ASP A 356 -7.06 -19.68 -5.74
CA ASP A 356 -7.41 -19.85 -7.14
C ASP A 356 -6.49 -18.98 -8.02
N SER A 357 -5.66 -19.63 -8.82
CA SER A 357 -4.75 -18.95 -9.74
C SER A 357 -5.46 -18.05 -10.77
N ASN A 358 -6.73 -18.34 -11.10
CA ASN A 358 -7.52 -17.49 -11.98
C ASN A 358 -7.86 -16.15 -11.35
N VAL A 359 -8.09 -16.09 -10.03
CA VAL A 359 -8.32 -14.83 -9.30
C VAL A 359 -7.06 -13.99 -9.34
N VAL A 360 -5.89 -14.60 -9.13
CA VAL A 360 -4.59 -13.91 -9.20
C VAL A 360 -4.35 -13.34 -10.59
N ASN A 361 -4.51 -14.17 -11.63
CA ASN A 361 -4.30 -13.74 -13.03
C ASN A 361 -5.28 -12.63 -13.45
N ALA A 362 -6.57 -12.74 -13.08
CA ALA A 362 -7.56 -11.72 -13.38
C ALA A 362 -7.22 -10.39 -12.69
N THR A 363 -6.79 -10.46 -11.43
CA THR A 363 -6.37 -9.28 -10.67
C THR A 363 -5.14 -8.63 -11.31
N ASP A 364 -4.15 -9.39 -11.73
CA ASP A 364 -2.94 -8.87 -12.41
C ASP A 364 -3.29 -8.11 -13.71
N VAL A 365 -4.23 -8.62 -14.49
CA VAL A 365 -4.72 -7.93 -15.69
C VAL A 365 -5.40 -6.61 -15.33
N MET A 366 -6.24 -6.59 -14.31
CA MET A 366 -6.91 -5.37 -13.83
C MET A 366 -5.89 -4.35 -13.33
N LEU A 367 -4.90 -4.77 -12.54
CA LEU A 367 -3.82 -3.93 -12.03
C LEU A 367 -3.02 -3.31 -13.18
N LEU A 368 -2.73 -4.08 -14.22
CA LEU A 368 -2.01 -3.58 -15.40
C LEU A 368 -2.80 -2.51 -16.16
N HIS A 369 -4.11 -2.68 -16.33
CA HIS A 369 -4.96 -1.69 -16.98
C HIS A 369 -5.10 -0.41 -16.16
N SER A 370 -5.36 -0.52 -14.87
CA SER A 370 -5.40 0.62 -13.94
C SER A 370 -4.09 1.41 -13.97
N ARG A 371 -2.96 0.70 -13.90
CA ARG A 371 -1.62 1.27 -13.98
C ARG A 371 -1.40 2.09 -15.24
N LYS A 372 -1.71 1.55 -16.42
CA LYS A 372 -1.57 2.26 -17.70
C LYS A 372 -2.43 3.51 -17.76
N GLY A 373 -3.67 3.42 -17.31
CA GLY A 373 -4.58 4.55 -17.22
C GLY A 373 -4.01 5.68 -16.39
N MET A 374 -3.52 5.35 -15.17
CA MET A 374 -2.97 6.33 -14.26
C MET A 374 -1.70 6.99 -14.80
N LEU A 375 -0.74 6.22 -15.32
CA LEU A 375 0.47 6.76 -15.93
C LEU A 375 0.16 7.71 -17.10
N SER A 376 -0.89 7.42 -17.88
CA SER A 376 -1.34 8.29 -18.96
C SER A 376 -1.83 9.65 -18.45
N VAL A 377 -2.56 9.69 -17.31
CA VAL A 377 -2.97 10.94 -16.66
C VAL A 377 -1.76 11.78 -16.26
N PHE A 378 -0.70 11.14 -15.81
CA PHE A 378 0.55 11.80 -15.43
C PHE A 378 1.49 12.07 -16.62
N GLY A 379 1.03 11.88 -17.84
CA GLY A 379 1.76 12.22 -19.06
C GLY A 379 2.73 11.15 -19.55
N ILE A 380 2.72 9.94 -18.98
CA ILE A 380 3.50 8.79 -19.47
C ILE A 380 2.60 7.92 -20.34
N ARG A 381 2.76 8.02 -21.67
CA ARG A 381 1.94 7.27 -22.64
C ARG A 381 2.49 5.89 -22.97
N ASN A 382 3.80 5.70 -22.83
CA ASN A 382 4.47 4.46 -23.15
C ASN A 382 5.47 4.12 -22.03
N ASP A 383 5.23 3.01 -21.35
CA ASP A 383 6.05 2.54 -20.24
C ASP A 383 6.91 1.36 -20.71
N MET A 384 7.78 1.64 -21.68
CA MET A 384 8.70 0.67 -22.30
C MET A 384 10.14 0.92 -21.86
N ILE A 385 11.02 -0.04 -22.14
CA ILE A 385 12.46 0.11 -22.02
C ILE A 385 12.91 1.29 -22.92
N ASP A 386 13.74 2.17 -22.39
CA ASP A 386 14.30 3.34 -23.10
C ASP A 386 13.36 4.53 -23.37
N VAL A 387 12.19 4.60 -22.73
CA VAL A 387 11.24 5.70 -22.90
C VAL A 387 11.36 6.74 -21.76
N ASP A 388 10.74 7.90 -21.97
CA ASP A 388 10.74 9.01 -21.02
C ASP A 388 10.29 8.56 -19.63
N ARG A 389 11.20 8.72 -18.67
CA ARG A 389 10.95 8.46 -17.25
C ARG A 389 10.26 9.64 -16.57
N PHE A 390 10.06 10.72 -17.32
CA PHE A 390 9.42 11.93 -16.84
C PHE A 390 8.15 12.21 -17.59
N GLY A 391 7.06 12.40 -16.85
CA GLY A 391 5.79 12.90 -17.33
C GLY A 391 5.54 14.33 -16.88
N LYS A 392 4.53 14.97 -17.46
CA LYS A 392 3.98 16.24 -16.99
C LYS A 392 2.47 16.21 -17.03
N PHE A 393 1.85 16.83 -16.07
CA PHE A 393 0.40 16.96 -15.96
C PHE A 393 -0.01 18.32 -15.40
N SER A 394 -1.23 18.73 -15.68
CA SER A 394 -1.79 20.03 -15.27
C SER A 394 -3.26 19.85 -14.87
N PHE A 395 -3.75 20.73 -14.02
CA PHE A 395 -5.17 20.85 -13.68
C PHE A 395 -5.83 22.02 -14.43
N ASP A 396 -5.04 22.84 -15.14
CA ASP A 396 -5.50 24.06 -15.79
C ASP A 396 -6.15 23.78 -17.13
N GLY A 397 -7.04 24.69 -17.53
CA GLY A 397 -7.86 24.60 -18.75
C GLY A 397 -7.13 24.59 -20.09
N ASP A 398 -7.87 24.92 -21.16
CA ASP A 398 -7.65 24.45 -22.54
C ASP A 398 -6.50 25.05 -23.33
N SER A 399 -5.84 26.15 -22.92
CA SER A 399 -4.74 26.73 -23.68
C SER A 399 -3.37 26.31 -23.22
N GLU A 400 -2.55 25.73 -24.09
CA GLU A 400 -1.18 25.27 -23.77
C GLU A 400 -0.27 26.39 -23.24
N GLN A 401 -0.52 27.65 -23.61
CA GLN A 401 0.29 28.81 -23.23
C GLN A 401 0.07 29.25 -21.76
N GLU A 402 -1.08 28.87 -21.17
CA GLU A 402 -1.45 29.25 -19.80
C GLU A 402 -1.28 28.12 -18.79
N LYS A 403 -1.00 26.90 -19.24
CA LYS A 403 -0.88 25.72 -18.38
C LYS A 403 0.33 25.80 -17.47
N SER A 404 0.12 25.50 -16.19
CA SER A 404 1.17 25.21 -15.24
C SER A 404 1.27 23.72 -14.97
N TYR A 405 2.48 23.20 -14.83
CA TYR A 405 2.72 21.77 -14.79
C TYR A 405 3.33 21.31 -13.47
N CYS A 406 2.85 20.17 -12.98
CA CYS A 406 3.55 19.29 -12.08
C CYS A 406 4.25 18.19 -12.89
N TYR A 407 5.37 17.69 -12.40
CA TYR A 407 6.17 16.69 -13.10
C TYR A 407 6.08 15.35 -12.39
N LEU A 408 6.08 14.26 -13.15
CA LEU A 408 6.21 12.90 -12.66
C LEU A 408 7.60 12.38 -12.99
N TRP A 409 8.28 11.81 -11.99
CA TRP A 409 9.45 10.96 -12.17
C TRP A 409 9.05 9.52 -11.88
N HIS A 410 9.03 8.69 -12.93
CA HIS A 410 8.62 7.29 -12.81
C HIS A 410 9.84 6.36 -12.79
N ILE A 411 10.02 5.64 -11.69
CA ILE A 411 11.11 4.69 -11.43
C ILE A 411 10.49 3.30 -11.38
N ALA A 412 10.70 2.48 -12.41
CA ALA A 412 10.04 1.19 -12.54
C ALA A 412 11.01 0.06 -12.86
N LEU A 413 10.79 -1.12 -12.28
CA LEU A 413 11.55 -2.33 -12.65
C LEU A 413 11.43 -2.67 -14.14
N ARG A 414 10.30 -2.32 -14.75
CA ARG A 414 10.05 -2.52 -16.19
C ARG A 414 10.98 -1.70 -17.10
N HIS A 415 11.69 -0.71 -16.56
CA HIS A 415 12.69 0.06 -17.32
C HIS A 415 14.03 -0.69 -17.48
N VAL A 416 14.15 -1.85 -16.87
CA VAL A 416 15.34 -2.70 -17.00
C VAL A 416 15.12 -3.73 -18.12
N PRO A 417 16.11 -3.98 -18.98
CA PRO A 417 16.04 -5.05 -19.97
C PRO A 417 15.92 -6.42 -19.29
N ILE A 418 15.13 -7.31 -19.88
CA ILE A 418 15.02 -8.70 -19.45
C ILE A 418 16.34 -9.42 -19.79
N THR A 419 16.85 -10.22 -18.86
CA THR A 419 18.05 -11.06 -19.05
C THR A 419 17.73 -12.53 -18.80
N ASP A 420 18.63 -13.43 -19.21
CA ASP A 420 18.50 -14.86 -18.93
C ASP A 420 19.17 -15.30 -17.62
N LYS A 421 19.57 -14.33 -16.77
CA LYS A 421 20.23 -14.62 -15.50
C LYS A 421 19.22 -15.06 -14.42
N PRO A 422 19.63 -15.94 -13.49
CA PRO A 422 18.78 -16.35 -12.37
C PRO A 422 18.35 -15.20 -11.44
N ASP A 423 19.20 -14.19 -11.31
CA ASP A 423 19.01 -12.99 -10.49
C ASP A 423 18.30 -11.85 -11.24
N ASP A 424 17.74 -12.12 -12.44
CA ASP A 424 16.95 -11.13 -13.18
C ASP A 424 15.76 -10.66 -12.34
N VAL A 425 15.68 -9.34 -12.14
CA VAL A 425 14.62 -8.71 -11.33
C VAL A 425 13.21 -9.02 -11.82
N HIS A 426 13.05 -9.39 -13.10
CA HIS A 426 11.76 -9.78 -13.66
C HIS A 426 11.33 -11.21 -13.27
N ASN A 427 12.24 -12.03 -12.73
CA ASN A 427 11.95 -13.37 -12.21
C ASN A 427 11.60 -13.37 -10.72
N ILE A 428 11.79 -12.25 -10.02
CA ILE A 428 11.53 -12.15 -8.58
C ILE A 428 10.02 -12.12 -8.32
N GLU A 429 9.55 -13.09 -7.55
CA GLU A 429 8.13 -13.21 -7.21
C GLU A 429 7.67 -12.13 -6.22
N THR A 430 6.36 -11.90 -6.17
CA THR A 430 5.75 -11.00 -5.18
C THR A 430 5.86 -11.52 -3.74
N SER A 431 6.00 -12.84 -3.58
CA SER A 431 6.20 -13.52 -2.29
C SER A 431 7.68 -13.72 -1.92
N PHE A 432 8.56 -13.00 -2.56
CA PHE A 432 10.00 -13.04 -2.34
C PHE A 432 10.40 -12.90 -0.85
N ASN A 433 11.38 -13.68 -0.41
CA ASN A 433 12.02 -13.61 0.91
C ASN A 433 13.50 -14.03 0.80
N ILE A 434 14.29 -13.90 1.85
CA ILE A 434 15.73 -14.14 1.85
C ILE A 434 16.15 -15.44 2.55
N ASP A 435 15.37 -16.49 2.44
CA ASP A 435 15.65 -17.77 3.12
C ASP A 435 16.82 -18.54 2.49
N THR A 436 17.10 -18.32 1.21
CA THR A 436 18.19 -18.99 0.47
C THR A 436 19.24 -18.02 -0.06
N ASP A 437 20.40 -18.51 -0.45
CA ASP A 437 21.46 -17.68 -1.06
C ASP A 437 21.02 -17.10 -2.41
N ILE A 438 20.20 -17.84 -3.20
CA ILE A 438 19.63 -17.33 -4.45
C ILE A 438 18.74 -16.11 -4.17
N GLU A 439 17.92 -16.16 -3.13
CA GLU A 439 17.04 -15.06 -2.75
C GLU A 439 17.80 -13.85 -2.21
N LYS A 440 18.92 -14.07 -1.52
CA LYS A 440 19.84 -12.99 -1.13
C LYS A 440 20.47 -12.31 -2.35
N ASP A 441 20.85 -13.07 -3.37
CA ASP A 441 21.34 -12.51 -4.62
C ASP A 441 20.25 -11.74 -5.36
N GLN A 442 19.00 -12.20 -5.33
CA GLN A 442 17.85 -11.48 -5.86
C GLN A 442 17.59 -10.17 -5.11
N GLN A 443 17.69 -10.16 -3.77
CA GLN A 443 17.58 -8.93 -2.98
C GLN A 443 18.69 -7.94 -3.37
N LYS A 444 19.92 -8.42 -3.49
CA LYS A 444 21.06 -7.63 -3.95
C LYS A 444 20.80 -7.03 -5.34
N ALA A 445 20.28 -7.83 -6.26
CA ALA A 445 19.91 -7.37 -7.60
C ALA A 445 18.84 -6.27 -7.58
N LEU A 446 17.82 -6.37 -6.70
CA LEU A 446 16.82 -5.32 -6.51
C LEU A 446 17.45 -4.01 -6.01
N PHE A 447 18.38 -4.08 -5.05
CA PHE A 447 19.05 -2.90 -4.51
C PHE A 447 19.98 -2.25 -5.56
N GLU A 448 20.78 -3.04 -6.28
CA GLU A 448 21.65 -2.54 -7.37
C GLU A 448 20.83 -1.93 -8.50
N THR A 449 19.70 -2.55 -8.85
CA THR A 449 18.79 -2.05 -9.86
C THR A 449 18.16 -0.72 -9.42
N ALA A 450 17.77 -0.57 -8.17
CA ALA A 450 17.22 0.66 -7.64
C ALA A 450 18.23 1.82 -7.75
N ILE A 451 19.48 1.60 -7.34
CA ILE A 451 20.56 2.58 -7.46
C ILE A 451 20.73 2.99 -8.92
N MET A 452 20.89 2.02 -9.82
CA MET A 452 21.04 2.26 -11.26
C MET A 452 19.87 3.08 -11.84
N LEU A 453 18.63 2.75 -11.48
CA LEU A 453 17.44 3.43 -12.02
C LEU A 453 17.34 4.87 -11.51
N VAL A 454 17.68 5.12 -10.26
CA VAL A 454 17.73 6.48 -9.69
C VAL A 454 18.84 7.29 -10.34
N GLU A 455 20.05 6.74 -10.49
CA GLU A 455 21.18 7.38 -11.17
C GLU A 455 20.84 7.77 -12.62
N LYS A 456 20.38 6.81 -13.41
CA LYS A 456 20.00 7.05 -14.81
C LYS A 456 18.89 8.11 -14.93
N GLY A 457 17.91 8.11 -14.01
CA GLY A 457 16.88 9.15 -13.98
C GLY A 457 17.48 10.53 -13.71
N PHE A 458 18.39 10.61 -12.77
CA PHE A 458 19.10 11.85 -12.47
C PHE A 458 19.94 12.35 -13.65
N GLU A 459 20.75 11.48 -14.25
CA GLU A 459 21.56 11.80 -15.44
C GLU A 459 20.67 12.26 -16.61
N GLN A 460 19.56 11.58 -16.85
CA GLN A 460 18.60 11.97 -17.90
C GLN A 460 18.01 13.35 -17.64
N ALA A 461 17.64 13.69 -16.40
CA ALA A 461 17.16 15.01 -16.05
C ALA A 461 18.23 16.08 -16.23
N MET A 462 19.49 15.78 -15.88
CA MET A 462 20.59 16.73 -16.02
C MET A 462 21.01 16.97 -17.47
N SER A 463 20.97 15.95 -18.34
CA SER A 463 21.33 16.04 -19.75
C SER A 463 20.27 16.72 -20.63
N LYS A 464 18.97 16.47 -20.35
CA LYS A 464 17.86 17.08 -21.12
C LYS A 464 17.67 18.58 -20.85
N GLY A 465 18.34 19.16 -19.88
CA GLY A 465 18.24 20.59 -19.52
C GLY A 465 18.64 21.59 -20.60
N GLU A 466 19.16 21.12 -21.75
CA GLU A 466 19.62 21.99 -22.84
C GLU A 466 18.63 22.15 -24.02
N GLY A 467 17.57 21.31 -24.10
CA GLY A 467 16.77 21.20 -25.31
C GLY A 467 15.30 21.59 -25.25
N ASP A 468 14.60 21.39 -24.12
CA ASP A 468 13.20 21.76 -23.98
C ASP A 468 12.86 22.33 -22.58
N GLY A 469 11.79 23.10 -22.51
CA GLY A 469 11.37 23.76 -21.26
C GLY A 469 11.03 22.77 -20.15
N GLN A 470 10.63 21.54 -20.45
CA GLN A 470 10.31 20.49 -19.48
C GLN A 470 11.58 19.96 -18.81
N GLY A 471 12.58 19.57 -19.59
CA GLY A 471 13.85 19.05 -19.05
C GLY A 471 14.57 20.07 -18.17
N LYS A 472 14.58 21.34 -18.58
CA LYS A 472 15.15 22.43 -17.79
C LYS A 472 14.47 22.56 -16.43
N ARG A 473 13.15 22.48 -16.35
CA ARG A 473 12.41 22.65 -15.10
C ARG A 473 12.60 21.45 -14.16
N VAL A 474 12.56 20.22 -14.69
CA VAL A 474 12.87 19.01 -13.89
C VAL A 474 14.28 19.07 -13.34
N LYS A 475 15.26 19.49 -14.14
CA LYS A 475 16.65 19.70 -13.69
C LYS A 475 16.74 20.71 -12.53
N GLU A 476 16.06 21.85 -12.65
CA GLU A 476 16.02 22.87 -11.57
C GLU A 476 15.45 22.29 -10.29
N ILE A 477 14.33 21.58 -10.35
CA ILE A 477 13.69 20.95 -9.18
C ILE A 477 14.62 19.93 -8.53
N LEU A 478 15.16 18.98 -9.30
CA LEU A 478 16.05 17.93 -8.77
C LEU A 478 17.37 18.51 -8.23
N SER A 479 17.91 19.55 -8.86
CA SER A 479 19.11 20.22 -8.36
C SER A 479 18.88 20.90 -7.02
N ARG A 480 17.74 21.57 -6.83
CA ARG A 480 17.34 22.16 -5.54
C ARG A 480 17.14 21.09 -4.47
N LEU A 481 16.50 19.98 -4.79
CA LEU A 481 16.29 18.86 -3.86
C LEU A 481 17.63 18.27 -3.39
N ALA A 482 18.57 18.06 -4.31
CA ALA A 482 19.87 17.46 -4.02
C ALA A 482 20.83 18.39 -3.29
N SER A 483 20.72 19.72 -3.47
CA SER A 483 21.60 20.70 -2.83
C SER A 483 21.30 20.96 -1.35
N GLY A 484 20.23 20.38 -0.83
CA GLY A 484 19.87 20.48 0.59
C GLY A 484 19.19 21.80 0.97
N GLY A 485 18.88 22.65 -0.01
CA GLY A 485 18.20 23.94 0.18
C GLY A 485 19.02 24.94 0.98
#